data_229c60400da97c3c3709edbe8daa2d34
#
_entry.id   229c60400da97c3c3709edbe8daa2d34
#
_cell.length_a   1.000
_cell.length_b   1.000
_cell.length_c   1.000
_cell.angle_alpha   90.00
_cell.angle_beta   90.00
_cell.angle_gamma   90.00
#
_symmetry.space_group_name_H-M   'P 1'
#
loop_
_entity.id
_entity.type
_entity.pdbx_description
1 polymer ?
#
loop_
_entity_poly.entity_id
_entity_poly.type
_entity_poly.pdbx_seq_one_letter_code
_entity_poly.pdbx_strand_id
1 'polypeptide(L)'
;MTTISEAIATIKNAENDADKLIEDTKKQSSELIEEAESKSDMVIEKAKEEAQLEAEKIIFESDTKVQKEAYQISNKTTEKIELMKRKAADKIEDGAEVIVKKIL
;
A
#
# COMPACT_ATOMS: atom_id res chain seq x y z
N MET A 1 75.01 -4.16 -0.56
CA MET A 1 74.59 -5.56 -0.32
C MET A 1 73.68 -5.60 0.89
N THR A 2 72.57 -6.25 0.77
CA THR A 2 71.62 -6.41 1.86
C THR A 2 72.16 -7.46 2.84
N THR A 3 72.23 -7.15 4.12
CA THR A 3 72.64 -8.12 5.15
C THR A 3 71.47 -9.05 5.49
N ILE A 4 71.76 -10.16 6.14
CA ILE A 4 70.78 -11.11 6.58
C ILE A 4 69.78 -10.44 7.58
N SER A 5 70.28 -9.59 8.43
CA SER A 5 69.47 -8.78 9.35
C SER A 5 68.50 -7.88 8.62
N GLU A 6 68.95 -7.17 7.59
CA GLU A 6 68.12 -6.30 6.77
C GLU A 6 67.05 -7.07 6.00
N ALA A 7 67.41 -8.27 5.46
CA ALA A 7 66.49 -9.15 4.81
C ALA A 7 65.39 -9.65 5.76
N ILE A 8 65.76 -10.04 6.96
CA ILE A 8 64.79 -10.46 8.00
C ILE A 8 63.88 -9.32 8.39
N ALA A 9 64.43 -8.11 8.58
CA ALA A 9 63.65 -6.94 8.88
C ALA A 9 62.64 -6.59 7.76
N THR A 10 63.04 -6.70 6.52
CA THR A 10 62.19 -6.48 5.36
C THR A 10 61.04 -7.51 5.30
N ILE A 11 61.33 -8.79 5.54
CA ILE A 11 60.33 -9.83 5.59
C ILE A 11 59.35 -9.58 6.71
N LYS A 12 59.86 -9.25 7.90
CA LYS A 12 59.02 -8.97 9.08
C LYS A 12 58.11 -7.78 8.86
N ASN A 13 58.61 -6.71 8.24
CA ASN A 13 57.81 -5.55 7.91
C ASN A 13 56.72 -5.90 6.88
N ALA A 14 57.05 -6.70 5.88
CA ALA A 14 56.09 -7.18 4.90
C ALA A 14 54.98 -8.03 5.52
N GLU A 15 55.34 -8.91 6.47
CA GLU A 15 54.38 -9.71 7.22
C GLU A 15 53.43 -8.82 8.07
N ASN A 16 53.99 -7.83 8.76
CA ASN A 16 53.23 -6.90 9.55
C ASN A 16 52.27 -6.05 8.70
N ASP A 17 52.74 -5.58 7.54
CA ASP A 17 51.95 -4.84 6.59
C ASP A 17 50.81 -5.69 6.00
N ALA A 18 51.10 -6.96 5.70
CA ALA A 18 50.10 -7.92 5.22
C ALA A 18 49.03 -8.21 6.30
N ASP A 19 49.46 -8.42 7.54
CA ASP A 19 48.53 -8.66 8.66
C ASP A 19 47.63 -7.45 8.89
N LYS A 20 48.19 -6.26 8.86
CA LYS A 20 47.45 -5.01 8.97
C LYS A 20 46.43 -4.82 7.85
N LEU A 21 46.83 -5.13 6.62
CA LEU A 21 45.95 -5.06 5.46
C LEU A 21 44.79 -6.04 5.59
N ILE A 22 45.02 -7.24 6.08
CA ILE A 22 43.99 -8.24 6.31
C ILE A 22 43.03 -7.76 7.40
N GLU A 23 43.55 -7.23 8.50
CA GLU A 23 42.73 -6.70 9.60
C GLU A 23 41.87 -5.53 9.14
N ASP A 24 42.47 -4.55 8.44
CA ASP A 24 41.74 -3.39 7.91
C ASP A 24 40.68 -3.82 6.92
N THR A 25 40.98 -4.80 6.06
CA THR A 25 40.00 -5.32 5.10
C THR A 25 38.83 -6.02 5.78
N LYS A 26 39.09 -6.80 6.82
CA LYS A 26 38.03 -7.45 7.62
C LYS A 26 37.14 -6.40 8.27
N LYS A 27 37.71 -5.34 8.84
CA LYS A 27 36.97 -4.26 9.44
C LYS A 27 36.12 -3.53 8.44
N GLN A 28 36.68 -3.17 7.30
CA GLN A 28 35.95 -2.50 6.20
C GLN A 28 34.81 -3.37 5.66
N SER A 29 35.06 -4.65 5.50
CA SER A 29 34.03 -5.60 5.05
C SER A 29 32.88 -5.71 6.05
N SER A 30 33.19 -5.77 7.33
CA SER A 30 32.20 -5.82 8.40
C SER A 30 31.34 -4.54 8.42
N GLU A 31 31.99 -3.39 8.33
CA GLU A 31 31.32 -2.08 8.27
C GLU A 31 30.41 -1.97 7.02
N LEU A 32 30.88 -2.46 5.87
CA LEU A 32 30.13 -2.47 4.63
C LEU A 32 28.88 -3.35 4.72
N ILE A 33 29.01 -4.52 5.34
CA ILE A 33 27.87 -5.41 5.55
C ILE A 33 26.85 -4.78 6.49
N GLU A 34 27.28 -4.21 7.61
CA GLU A 34 26.40 -3.51 8.55
C GLU A 34 25.68 -2.36 7.88
N GLU A 35 26.36 -1.57 7.09
CA GLU A 35 25.76 -0.47 6.34
C GLU A 35 24.72 -0.97 5.33
N ALA A 36 25.04 -2.04 4.61
CA ALA A 36 24.11 -2.65 3.64
C ALA A 36 22.89 -3.23 4.33
N GLU A 37 23.04 -3.88 5.47
CA GLU A 37 21.93 -4.39 6.27
C GLU A 37 21.03 -3.24 6.79
N SER A 38 21.64 -2.19 7.29
CA SER A 38 20.91 -1.01 7.76
C SER A 38 20.12 -0.33 6.64
N LYS A 39 20.72 -0.17 5.47
CA LYS A 39 20.04 0.39 4.29
C LYS A 39 18.92 -0.52 3.82
N SER A 40 19.13 -1.84 3.85
CA SER A 40 18.11 -2.82 3.49
C SER A 40 16.90 -2.73 4.43
N ASP A 41 17.13 -2.65 5.72
CA ASP A 41 16.07 -2.50 6.73
C ASP A 41 15.29 -1.20 6.52
N MET A 42 15.97 -0.11 6.22
CA MET A 42 15.33 1.18 5.91
C MET A 42 14.46 1.10 4.66
N VAL A 43 14.92 0.44 3.62
CA VAL A 43 14.16 0.25 2.38
C VAL A 43 12.90 -0.57 2.63
N ILE A 44 13.02 -1.65 3.39
CA ILE A 44 11.89 -2.51 3.75
C ILE A 44 10.87 -1.74 4.60
N GLU A 45 11.33 -1.01 5.59
CA GLU A 45 10.46 -0.22 6.46
C GLU A 45 9.70 0.84 5.67
N LYS A 46 10.40 1.56 4.80
CA LYS A 46 9.80 2.56 3.93
C LYS A 46 8.78 1.95 2.98
N ALA A 47 9.11 0.80 2.39
CA ALA A 47 8.18 0.08 1.51
C ALA A 47 6.91 -0.36 2.24
N LYS A 48 7.03 -0.81 3.48
CA LYS A 48 5.88 -1.17 4.32
C LYS A 48 5.00 0.04 4.64
N GLU A 49 5.60 1.16 5.00
CA GLU A 49 4.86 2.41 5.25
C GLU A 49 4.12 2.89 4.01
N GLU A 50 4.80 2.90 2.85
CA GLU A 50 4.19 3.29 1.59
C GLU A 50 3.03 2.36 1.19
N ALA A 51 3.20 1.04 1.38
CA ALA A 51 2.18 0.06 1.10
C ALA A 51 0.96 0.24 2.02
N GLN A 52 1.18 0.53 3.29
CA GLN A 52 0.11 0.78 4.24
C GLN A 52 -0.68 2.04 3.89
N LEU A 53 0.01 3.12 3.57
CA LEU A 53 -0.62 4.37 3.14
C LEU A 53 -1.45 4.19 1.86
N GLU A 54 -0.91 3.45 0.89
CA GLU A 54 -1.62 3.14 -0.35
C GLU A 54 -2.87 2.29 -0.08
N ALA A 55 -2.76 1.29 0.80
CA ALA A 55 -3.89 0.45 1.18
C ALA A 55 -4.99 1.28 1.88
N GLU A 56 -4.62 2.16 2.80
CA GLU A 56 -5.55 3.04 3.49
C GLU A 56 -6.26 3.99 2.51
N LYS A 57 -5.51 4.52 1.56
CA LYS A 57 -6.06 5.38 0.50
C LYS A 57 -7.08 4.64 -0.36
N ILE A 58 -6.75 3.42 -0.79
CA ILE A 58 -7.65 2.58 -1.58
C ILE A 58 -8.92 2.26 -0.81
N ILE A 59 -8.82 1.90 0.46
CA ILE A 59 -9.96 1.62 1.32
C ILE A 59 -10.85 2.86 1.46
N PHE A 60 -10.27 4.02 1.73
CA PHE A 60 -11.00 5.27 1.84
C PHE A 60 -11.74 5.64 0.56
N GLU A 61 -11.06 5.54 -0.59
CA GLU A 61 -11.67 5.83 -1.89
C GLU A 61 -12.80 4.84 -2.21
N SER A 62 -12.60 3.56 -1.89
CA SER A 62 -13.61 2.52 -2.09
C SER A 62 -14.83 2.74 -1.22
N ASP A 63 -14.65 3.07 0.05
CA ASP A 63 -15.75 3.38 0.97
C ASP A 63 -16.54 4.59 0.50
N THR A 64 -15.87 5.64 0.07
CA THR A 64 -16.51 6.83 -0.46
C THR A 64 -17.33 6.53 -1.71
N LYS A 65 -16.79 5.73 -2.60
CA LYS A 65 -17.48 5.29 -3.82
C LYS A 65 -18.71 4.46 -3.50
N VAL A 66 -18.58 3.50 -2.59
CA VAL A 66 -19.68 2.63 -2.17
C VAL A 66 -20.81 3.43 -1.52
N GLN A 67 -20.47 4.38 -0.63
CA GLN A 67 -21.47 5.25 -0.02
C GLN A 67 -22.20 6.10 -1.05
N LYS A 68 -21.50 6.63 -2.03
CA LYS A 68 -22.09 7.40 -3.12
C LYS A 68 -23.03 6.54 -3.97
N GLU A 69 -22.61 5.33 -4.32
CA GLU A 69 -23.44 4.40 -5.08
C GLU A 69 -24.68 3.98 -4.30
N ALA A 70 -24.53 3.69 -3.01
CA ALA A 70 -25.64 3.35 -2.13
C ALA A 70 -26.67 4.49 -2.05
N TYR A 71 -26.20 5.72 -1.92
CA TYR A 71 -27.05 6.90 -1.93
C TYR A 71 -27.81 7.06 -3.24
N GLN A 72 -27.15 6.87 -4.37
CA GLN A 72 -27.77 6.93 -5.71
C GLN A 72 -28.83 5.84 -5.88
N ILE A 73 -28.55 4.62 -5.45
CA ILE A 73 -29.49 3.51 -5.50
C ILE A 73 -30.72 3.80 -4.62
N SER A 74 -30.49 4.29 -3.42
CA SER A 74 -31.57 4.68 -2.51
C SER A 74 -32.49 5.74 -3.12
N ASN A 75 -31.92 6.78 -3.72
CA ASN A 75 -32.67 7.83 -4.36
C ASN A 75 -33.48 7.33 -5.57
N LYS A 76 -32.88 6.53 -6.43
CA LYS A 76 -33.57 5.91 -7.57
C LYS A 76 -34.71 5.02 -7.13
N THR A 77 -34.50 4.25 -6.06
CA THR A 77 -35.53 3.38 -5.49
C THR A 77 -36.69 4.19 -4.93
N THR A 78 -36.42 5.28 -4.22
CA THR A 78 -37.44 6.18 -3.72
C THR A 78 -38.27 6.79 -4.85
N GLU A 79 -37.63 7.25 -5.92
CA GLU A 79 -38.32 7.76 -7.11
C GLU A 79 -39.20 6.71 -7.76
N LYS A 80 -38.73 5.48 -7.89
CA LYS A 80 -39.52 4.37 -8.43
C LYS A 80 -40.73 4.05 -7.55
N ILE A 81 -40.59 4.05 -6.24
CA ILE A 81 -41.67 3.81 -5.29
C ILE A 81 -42.71 4.89 -5.42
N GLU A 82 -42.35 6.16 -5.49
CA GLU A 82 -43.27 7.26 -5.68
C GLU A 82 -44.02 7.14 -7.00
N LEU A 83 -43.32 6.82 -8.07
CA LEU A 83 -43.92 6.62 -9.37
C LEU A 83 -44.94 5.46 -9.36
N MET A 84 -44.58 4.36 -8.70
CA MET A 84 -45.50 3.22 -8.54
C MET A 84 -46.74 3.60 -7.72
N LYS A 85 -46.58 4.37 -6.66
CA LYS A 85 -47.69 4.88 -5.86
C LYS A 85 -48.63 5.74 -6.68
N ARG A 86 -48.12 6.62 -7.52
CA ARG A 86 -48.94 7.47 -8.42
C ARG A 86 -49.70 6.62 -9.41
N LYS A 87 -49.06 5.67 -10.06
CA LYS A 87 -49.69 4.75 -10.99
C LYS A 87 -50.78 3.91 -10.33
N ALA A 88 -50.53 3.44 -9.12
CA ALA A 88 -51.53 2.69 -8.35
C ALA A 88 -52.73 3.57 -7.96
N ALA A 89 -52.49 4.81 -7.53
CA ALA A 89 -53.56 5.76 -7.23
C ALA A 89 -54.41 6.05 -8.45
N ASP A 90 -53.79 6.29 -9.63
CA ASP A 90 -54.50 6.51 -10.88
C ASP A 90 -55.35 5.31 -11.29
N LYS A 91 -54.85 4.09 -11.13
CA LYS A 91 -55.63 2.86 -11.41
C LYS A 91 -56.78 2.66 -10.47
N ILE A 92 -56.66 3.02 -9.20
CA ILE A 92 -57.73 2.99 -8.22
C ILE A 92 -58.83 3.94 -8.63
N GLU A 93 -58.47 5.16 -9.01
CA GLU A 93 -59.42 6.19 -9.48
C GLU A 93 -60.12 5.73 -10.75
N ASP A 94 -59.42 5.23 -11.73
CA ASP A 94 -59.99 4.69 -12.97
C ASP A 94 -60.91 3.53 -12.72
N GLY A 95 -60.55 2.64 -11.81
CA GLY A 95 -61.39 1.51 -11.39
C GLY A 95 -62.70 1.97 -10.69
N ALA A 96 -62.58 2.97 -9.84
CA ALA A 96 -63.73 3.57 -9.20
C ALA A 96 -64.72 4.21 -10.20
N GLU A 97 -64.19 4.94 -11.20
CA GLU A 97 -64.97 5.53 -12.28
C GLU A 97 -65.75 4.45 -13.07
N VAL A 98 -65.08 3.36 -13.43
CA VAL A 98 -65.72 2.25 -14.15
C VAL A 98 -66.87 1.65 -13.36
N ILE A 99 -66.67 1.46 -12.07
CA ILE A 99 -67.72 0.92 -11.20
C ILE A 99 -68.91 1.88 -11.11
N VAL A 100 -68.64 3.17 -10.87
CA VAL A 100 -69.70 4.19 -10.80
C VAL A 100 -70.49 4.25 -12.11
N LYS A 101 -69.83 4.26 -13.26
CA LYS A 101 -70.50 4.27 -14.59
C LYS A 101 -71.37 3.05 -14.83
N LYS A 102 -71.00 1.87 -14.33
CA LYS A 102 -71.76 0.67 -14.48
C LYS A 102 -72.95 0.57 -13.54
N ILE A 103 -72.89 1.17 -12.39
CA ILE A 103 -73.96 1.14 -11.39
C ILE A 103 -74.97 2.22 -11.64
N LEU A 104 -74.54 3.37 -12.10
CA LEU A 104 -75.36 4.51 -12.45
C LEU A 104 -75.74 4.49 -13.93
#